data_61cfd66fe111951ee27e95d5c387c783
#
_entry.id   61cfd66fe111951ee27e95d5c387c783
#
_cell.length_a   1.000
_cell.length_b   1.000
_cell.length_c   1.000
_cell.angle_alpha   90.00
_cell.angle_beta   90.00
_cell.angle_gamma   90.00
#
_symmetry.space_group_name_H-M   'P 1'
#
loop_
_entity.id
_entity.type
_entity.pdbx_description
1 polymer ?
#
loop_
_entity_poly.entity_id
_entity_poly.type
_entity_poly.pdbx_seq_one_letter_code
_entity_poly.pdbx_strand_id
1 'polypeptide(L)'
;MDNGHHEDFEIVTHSITMHQVVESYGFQINKKGFIRCPFHGNGLERTPSLKIYPGHRGFHCKGCGVGGDVIRFVELLNNLTSKEAMEELAATFQISISTDVDIPPETIERAKQARLEQAHSITLEQQKLIDLRYLGNEIIAIENLIKESIPYNELWRQLQNRLPVLKGEWELIFNSINKNR
;
A
#
# COMPACT_ATOMS: atom_id res chain seq x y z
N MET A 1 -13.01 -34.29 13.45
CA MET A 1 -14.13 -33.54 12.82
C MET A 1 -14.11 -32.16 13.45
N ASP A 2 -13.57 -31.21 12.68
CA ASP A 2 -13.06 -29.90 13.14
C ASP A 2 -14.17 -28.83 13.27
N ASN A 3 -15.05 -28.95 14.25
CA ASN A 3 -16.08 -27.94 14.49
C ASN A 3 -15.53 -26.67 15.17
N GLY A 4 -14.41 -26.76 15.92
CA GLY A 4 -13.86 -25.60 16.64
C GLY A 4 -13.30 -24.49 15.72
N HIS A 5 -12.64 -24.87 14.66
CA HIS A 5 -12.07 -23.87 13.73
C HIS A 5 -13.11 -23.05 12.98
N HIS A 6 -14.28 -23.60 12.67
CA HIS A 6 -15.33 -22.86 11.96
C HIS A 6 -15.93 -21.75 12.84
N GLU A 7 -16.13 -22.01 14.13
CA GLU A 7 -16.63 -21.01 15.08
C GLU A 7 -15.63 -19.86 15.27
N ASP A 8 -14.34 -20.15 15.37
CA ASP A 8 -13.29 -19.12 15.50
C ASP A 8 -13.23 -18.20 14.28
N PHE A 9 -13.37 -18.74 13.06
CA PHE A 9 -13.46 -17.96 11.84
C PHE A 9 -14.65 -16.98 11.84
N GLU A 10 -15.82 -17.48 12.27
CA GLU A 10 -17.02 -16.64 12.39
C GLU A 10 -16.84 -15.55 13.46
N ILE A 11 -16.28 -15.89 14.61
CA ILE A 11 -16.02 -14.93 15.70
C ILE A 11 -15.12 -13.81 15.20
N VAL A 12 -13.99 -14.12 14.56
CA VAL A 12 -13.07 -13.12 14.05
C VAL A 12 -13.71 -12.26 12.97
N THR A 13 -14.38 -12.90 11.99
CA THR A 13 -15.01 -12.19 10.88
C THR A 13 -16.12 -11.24 11.32
N HIS A 14 -16.86 -11.58 12.38
CA HIS A 14 -17.95 -10.74 12.92
C HIS A 14 -17.50 -9.75 14.00
N SER A 15 -16.32 -9.94 14.59
CA SER A 15 -15.82 -9.04 15.65
C SER A 15 -15.13 -7.79 15.13
N ILE A 16 -14.60 -7.81 13.91
CA ILE A 16 -13.84 -6.73 13.30
C ILE A 16 -14.38 -6.32 11.94
N THR A 17 -14.36 -5.02 11.68
CA THR A 17 -14.77 -4.49 10.38
C THR A 17 -13.61 -4.41 9.41
N MET A 18 -13.91 -4.45 8.11
CA MET A 18 -12.90 -4.28 7.07
C MET A 18 -12.15 -2.94 7.17
N HIS A 19 -12.81 -1.88 7.64
CA HIS A 19 -12.19 -0.58 7.88
C HIS A 19 -11.10 -0.67 8.93
N GLN A 20 -11.40 -1.27 10.09
CA GLN A 20 -10.44 -1.44 11.18
C GLN A 20 -9.20 -2.23 10.73
N VAL A 21 -9.41 -3.33 9.98
CA VAL A 21 -8.30 -4.14 9.45
C VAL A 21 -7.43 -3.31 8.50
N VAL A 22 -8.03 -2.68 7.51
CA VAL A 22 -7.31 -1.89 6.49
C VAL A 22 -6.51 -0.74 7.12
N GLU A 23 -7.09 -0.04 8.10
CA GLU A 23 -6.44 1.04 8.84
C GLU A 23 -5.30 0.53 9.74
N SER A 24 -5.45 -0.65 10.38
CA SER A 24 -4.39 -1.25 11.20
C SER A 24 -3.14 -1.62 10.40
N TYR A 25 -3.30 -1.89 9.10
CA TYR A 25 -2.20 -2.11 8.15
C TYR A 25 -1.70 -0.81 7.49
N GLY A 26 -2.13 0.36 7.96
CA GLY A 26 -1.64 1.66 7.51
C GLY A 26 -2.22 2.17 6.20
N PHE A 27 -3.24 1.53 5.63
CA PHE A 27 -3.89 2.01 4.42
C PHE A 27 -4.88 3.13 4.74
N GLN A 28 -4.85 4.20 3.95
CA GLN A 28 -5.77 5.31 4.07
C GLN A 28 -6.96 5.15 3.12
N ILE A 29 -8.16 5.04 3.70
CA ILE A 29 -9.41 4.91 2.95
C ILE A 29 -9.89 6.30 2.53
N ASN A 30 -10.09 6.51 1.24
CA ASN A 30 -10.58 7.80 0.74
C ASN A 30 -12.08 8.00 1.05
N LYS A 31 -12.60 9.23 0.86
CA LYS A 31 -14.00 9.60 1.12
C LYS A 31 -15.04 8.73 0.38
N LYS A 32 -14.63 8.04 -0.70
CA LYS A 32 -15.49 7.14 -1.47
C LYS A 32 -15.36 5.68 -1.03
N GLY A 33 -14.54 5.38 -0.02
CA GLY A 33 -14.29 4.04 0.51
C GLY A 33 -13.37 3.19 -0.37
N PHE A 34 -12.39 3.79 -1.04
CA PHE A 34 -11.40 3.08 -1.85
C PHE A 34 -9.99 3.28 -1.31
N ILE A 35 -9.17 2.24 -1.48
CA ILE A 35 -7.71 2.29 -1.33
C ILE A 35 -7.04 1.88 -2.64
N ARG A 36 -5.76 2.20 -2.79
CA ARG A 36 -4.92 1.60 -3.82
C ARG A 36 -4.78 0.12 -3.53
N CYS A 37 -4.97 -0.71 -4.55
CA CYS A 37 -4.94 -2.16 -4.36
C CYS A 37 -3.52 -2.65 -4.10
N PRO A 38 -3.24 -3.32 -2.97
CA PRO A 38 -1.92 -3.87 -2.70
C PRO A 38 -1.63 -5.14 -3.50
N PHE A 39 -2.66 -5.77 -4.09
CA PHE A 39 -2.57 -7.08 -4.72
C PHE A 39 -2.22 -7.03 -6.22
N HIS A 40 -2.22 -5.87 -6.84
CA HIS A 40 -1.75 -5.69 -8.21
C HIS A 40 -1.06 -4.33 -8.40
N GLY A 41 -0.17 -4.26 -9.39
CA GLY A 41 0.55 -3.03 -9.71
C GLY A 41 1.38 -2.47 -8.55
N ASN A 42 1.73 -3.29 -7.57
CA ASN A 42 2.49 -2.93 -6.36
C ASN A 42 1.91 -1.71 -5.61
N GLY A 43 0.59 -1.54 -5.62
CA GLY A 43 -0.07 -0.37 -5.01
C GLY A 43 0.18 0.96 -5.71
N LEU A 44 0.76 0.95 -6.91
CA LEU A 44 1.19 2.14 -7.67
C LEU A 44 0.15 2.64 -8.67
N GLU A 45 -1.06 2.09 -8.64
CA GLU A 45 -2.13 2.53 -9.50
C GLU A 45 -2.46 4.02 -9.29
N ARG A 46 -2.72 4.73 -10.39
CA ARG A 46 -3.06 6.16 -10.36
C ARG A 46 -4.39 6.43 -9.65
N THR A 47 -5.35 5.53 -9.83
CA THR A 47 -6.70 5.66 -9.29
C THR A 47 -6.98 4.49 -8.35
N PRO A 48 -7.33 4.72 -7.06
CA PRO A 48 -7.67 3.65 -6.13
C PRO A 48 -8.79 2.77 -6.67
N SER A 49 -8.55 1.46 -6.74
CA SER A 49 -9.46 0.49 -7.37
C SER A 49 -10.04 -0.53 -6.38
N LEU A 50 -9.45 -0.71 -5.21
CA LEU A 50 -9.94 -1.63 -4.20
C LEU A 50 -10.97 -0.94 -3.32
N LYS A 51 -12.22 -1.39 -3.43
CA LYS A 51 -13.35 -0.91 -2.62
C LYS A 51 -13.40 -1.62 -1.30
N ILE A 52 -13.48 -0.86 -0.22
CA ILE A 52 -13.78 -1.32 1.14
C ILE A 52 -15.27 -1.10 1.39
N TYR A 53 -15.97 -2.15 1.76
CA TYR A 53 -17.39 -2.07 2.07
C TYR A 53 -17.61 -1.85 3.56
N PRO A 54 -18.64 -1.08 3.96
CA PRO A 54 -18.95 -0.83 5.38
C PRO A 54 -19.30 -2.11 6.14
N GLY A 55 -18.93 -2.16 7.42
CA GLY A 55 -19.18 -3.30 8.29
C GLY A 55 -18.39 -4.54 7.87
N HIS A 56 -19.05 -5.71 7.90
CA HIS A 56 -18.44 -7.02 7.64
C HIS A 56 -18.55 -7.47 6.18
N ARG A 57 -18.90 -6.59 5.24
CA ARG A 57 -19.11 -6.94 3.83
C ARG A 57 -17.82 -7.14 3.02
N GLY A 58 -16.66 -6.98 3.67
CA GLY A 58 -15.37 -7.26 3.05
C GLY A 58 -14.89 -6.21 2.04
N PHE A 59 -14.15 -6.66 1.04
CA PHE A 59 -13.55 -5.81 0.01
C PHE A 59 -13.67 -6.41 -1.38
N HIS A 60 -13.52 -5.57 -2.41
CA HIS A 60 -13.43 -6.02 -3.80
C HIS A 60 -12.61 -5.02 -4.63
N CYS A 61 -11.65 -5.53 -5.39
CA CYS A 61 -10.85 -4.74 -6.34
C CYS A 61 -11.46 -4.76 -7.73
N LYS A 62 -11.74 -3.57 -8.28
CA LYS A 62 -12.25 -3.44 -9.65
C LYS A 62 -11.17 -3.66 -10.73
N GLY A 63 -9.89 -3.57 -10.36
CA GLY A 63 -8.77 -3.72 -11.28
C GLY A 63 -8.39 -5.18 -11.53
N CYS A 64 -8.17 -5.96 -10.46
CA CYS A 64 -7.75 -7.36 -10.56
C CYS A 64 -8.83 -8.38 -10.20
N GLY A 65 -10.04 -7.93 -9.79
CA GLY A 65 -11.16 -8.80 -9.44
C GLY A 65 -11.04 -9.50 -8.07
N VAL A 66 -9.94 -9.31 -7.35
CA VAL A 66 -9.74 -9.93 -6.04
C VAL A 66 -10.72 -9.34 -5.03
N GLY A 67 -11.27 -10.20 -4.16
CA GLY A 67 -12.20 -9.80 -3.11
C GLY A 67 -12.33 -10.86 -2.04
N GLY A 68 -12.98 -10.50 -0.93
CA GLY A 68 -13.19 -11.39 0.22
C GLY A 68 -13.52 -10.63 1.49
N ASP A 69 -13.41 -11.32 2.61
CA ASP A 69 -13.58 -10.80 3.96
C ASP A 69 -12.25 -10.32 4.58
N VAL A 70 -12.27 -10.05 5.87
CA VAL A 70 -11.10 -9.58 6.62
C VAL A 70 -9.96 -10.62 6.64
N ILE A 71 -10.29 -11.90 6.74
CA ILE A 71 -9.32 -13.00 6.77
C ILE A 71 -8.65 -13.12 5.40
N ARG A 72 -9.45 -13.12 4.32
CA ARG A 72 -8.93 -13.19 2.95
C ARG A 72 -8.03 -12.00 2.60
N PHE A 73 -8.31 -10.83 3.14
CA PHE A 73 -7.45 -9.66 2.95
C PHE A 73 -6.05 -9.88 3.54
N VAL A 74 -5.98 -10.40 4.76
CA VAL A 74 -4.72 -10.65 5.47
C VAL A 74 -3.95 -11.82 4.86
N GLU A 75 -4.64 -12.91 4.46
CA GLU A 75 -4.05 -14.01 3.69
C GLU A 75 -3.25 -13.49 2.48
N LEU A 76 -3.91 -12.68 1.66
CA LEU A 76 -3.32 -12.15 0.44
C LEU A 76 -2.23 -11.12 0.70
N LEU A 77 -2.38 -10.31 1.76
CA LEU A 77 -1.43 -9.25 2.08
C LEU A 77 -0.11 -9.80 2.61
N ASN A 78 -0.20 -10.83 3.47
CA ASN A 78 0.94 -11.39 4.19
C ASN A 78 1.36 -12.77 3.65
N ASN A 79 0.70 -13.26 2.59
CA ASN A 79 0.90 -14.60 2.03
C ASN A 79 0.80 -15.71 3.09
N LEU A 80 -0.27 -15.66 3.86
CA LEU A 80 -0.58 -16.61 4.96
C LEU A 80 -1.65 -17.60 4.54
N THR A 81 -1.73 -18.70 5.29
CA THR A 81 -2.91 -19.58 5.26
C THR A 81 -4.09 -18.91 5.97
N SER A 82 -5.32 -19.37 5.70
CA SER A 82 -6.52 -18.85 6.36
C SER A 82 -6.46 -18.93 7.89
N LYS A 83 -5.89 -20.02 8.41
CA LYS A 83 -5.71 -20.21 9.85
C LYS A 83 -4.74 -19.20 10.45
N GLU A 84 -3.57 -19.03 9.84
CA GLU A 84 -2.57 -18.06 10.28
C GLU A 84 -3.10 -16.61 10.21
N ALA A 85 -3.84 -16.27 9.17
CA ALA A 85 -4.46 -14.95 9.01
C ALA A 85 -5.54 -14.69 10.09
N MET A 86 -6.34 -15.71 10.42
CA MET A 86 -7.31 -15.63 11.50
C MET A 86 -6.64 -15.44 12.86
N GLU A 87 -5.62 -16.24 13.17
CA GLU A 87 -4.84 -16.14 14.42
C GLU A 87 -4.17 -14.78 14.55
N GLU A 88 -3.61 -14.25 13.45
CA GLU A 88 -3.02 -12.91 13.39
C GLU A 88 -4.04 -11.82 13.70
N LEU A 89 -5.23 -11.90 13.10
CA LEU A 89 -6.29 -10.93 13.35
C LEU A 89 -6.80 -11.04 14.80
N ALA A 90 -6.99 -12.24 15.31
CA ALA A 90 -7.40 -12.48 16.69
C ALA A 90 -6.40 -11.88 17.68
N ALA A 91 -5.10 -12.08 17.46
CA ALA A 91 -4.04 -11.50 18.28
C ALA A 91 -3.99 -9.96 18.17
N THR A 92 -4.10 -9.41 16.96
CA THR A 92 -4.01 -7.96 16.71
C THR A 92 -5.18 -7.20 17.35
N PHE A 93 -6.39 -7.77 17.31
CA PHE A 93 -7.61 -7.17 17.83
C PHE A 93 -8.05 -7.73 19.19
N GLN A 94 -7.21 -8.56 19.82
CA GLN A 94 -7.46 -9.17 21.15
C GLN A 94 -8.78 -9.95 21.22
N ILE A 95 -9.09 -10.70 20.16
CA ILE A 95 -10.29 -11.52 20.08
C ILE A 95 -9.95 -12.90 20.69
N SER A 96 -10.76 -13.34 21.65
CA SER A 96 -10.62 -14.69 22.25
C SER A 96 -11.10 -15.75 21.27
N ILE A 97 -10.22 -16.63 20.83
CA ILE A 97 -10.51 -17.80 20.00
C ILE A 97 -10.06 -19.07 20.72
N SER A 98 -10.61 -20.21 20.33
CA SER A 98 -10.40 -21.51 21.01
C SER A 98 -9.02 -22.13 20.74
N THR A 99 -8.07 -21.40 20.19
CA THR A 99 -6.74 -21.94 19.87
C THR A 99 -5.88 -22.09 21.12
N ASP A 100 -5.38 -23.29 21.37
CA ASP A 100 -4.42 -23.66 22.43
C ASP A 100 -2.99 -23.10 22.20
N VAL A 101 -2.86 -21.99 21.45
CA VAL A 101 -1.54 -21.42 21.14
C VAL A 101 -1.31 -20.21 22.05
N ASP A 102 -0.55 -20.44 23.10
CA ASP A 102 0.06 -19.39 23.93
C ASP A 102 1.13 -18.67 23.10
N ILE A 103 0.71 -17.69 22.26
CA ILE A 103 1.64 -16.87 21.49
C ILE A 103 2.22 -15.83 22.45
N PRO A 104 3.53 -15.84 22.74
CA PRO A 104 4.13 -14.86 23.64
C PRO A 104 3.87 -13.43 23.15
N PRO A 105 3.49 -12.49 24.01
CA PRO A 105 3.22 -11.11 23.64
C PRO A 105 4.34 -10.44 22.84
N GLU A 106 5.60 -10.83 23.12
CA GLU A 106 6.79 -10.35 22.40
C GLU A 106 6.80 -10.73 20.92
N THR A 107 6.24 -11.89 20.57
CA THR A 107 6.16 -12.36 19.17
C THR A 107 5.17 -11.51 18.37
N ILE A 108 4.04 -11.15 19.01
CA ILE A 108 3.01 -10.30 18.43
C ILE A 108 3.57 -8.88 18.19
N GLU A 109 4.25 -8.33 19.19
CA GLU A 109 4.80 -6.96 19.09
C GLU A 109 5.94 -6.89 18.06
N ARG A 110 6.80 -7.92 17.99
CA ARG A 110 7.86 -8.01 16.96
C ARG A 110 7.27 -8.11 15.54
N ALA A 111 6.21 -8.90 15.35
CA ALA A 111 5.52 -9.02 14.07
C ALA A 111 4.85 -7.69 13.66
N LYS A 112 4.23 -7.00 14.62
CA LYS A 112 3.62 -5.68 14.42
C LYS A 112 4.67 -4.63 14.04
N GLN A 113 5.81 -4.60 14.73
CA GLN A 113 6.92 -3.69 14.44
C GLN A 113 7.50 -3.94 13.05
N ALA A 114 7.77 -5.19 12.69
CA ALA A 114 8.28 -5.56 11.37
C ALA A 114 7.31 -5.14 10.25
N ARG A 115 6.00 -5.20 10.49
CA ARG A 115 4.96 -4.77 9.53
C ARG A 115 4.90 -3.27 9.37
N LEU A 116 4.99 -2.51 10.47
CA LEU A 116 5.05 -1.05 10.42
C LEU A 116 6.27 -0.59 9.62
N GLU A 117 7.42 -1.24 9.81
CA GLU A 117 8.63 -0.96 9.05
C GLU A 117 8.46 -1.31 7.56
N GLN A 118 7.84 -2.44 7.26
CA GLN A 118 7.56 -2.86 5.88
C GLN A 118 6.55 -1.94 5.20
N ALA A 119 5.46 -1.57 5.87
CA ALA A 119 4.48 -0.62 5.36
C ALA A 119 5.11 0.76 5.12
N HIS A 120 5.97 1.23 6.02
CA HIS A 120 6.72 2.48 5.85
C HIS A 120 7.69 2.41 4.66
N SER A 121 8.38 1.28 4.47
CA SER A 121 9.27 1.03 3.34
C SER A 121 8.51 1.07 2.00
N ILE A 122 7.36 0.38 1.91
CA ILE A 122 6.49 0.39 0.73
C ILE A 122 5.99 1.83 0.43
N THR A 123 5.59 2.57 1.44
CA THR A 123 5.13 3.97 1.29
C THR A 123 6.24 4.87 0.78
N LEU A 124 7.47 4.70 1.27
CA LEU A 124 8.63 5.46 0.83
C LEU A 124 8.99 5.17 -0.64
N GLU A 125 8.94 3.90 -1.06
CA GLU A 125 9.16 3.53 -2.46
C GLU A 125 8.06 4.08 -3.39
N GLN A 126 6.81 4.04 -2.94
CA GLN A 126 5.69 4.62 -3.68
C GLN A 126 5.87 6.13 -3.86
N GLN A 127 6.29 6.84 -2.81
CA GLN A 127 6.55 8.27 -2.88
C GLN A 127 7.66 8.59 -3.90
N LYS A 128 8.77 7.87 -3.86
CA LYS A 128 9.87 8.03 -4.82
C LYS A 128 9.41 7.86 -6.27
N LEU A 129 8.52 6.90 -6.54
CA LEU A 129 7.99 6.69 -7.90
C LEU A 129 7.03 7.81 -8.35
N ILE A 130 6.27 8.39 -7.42
CA ILE A 130 5.43 9.57 -7.69
C ILE A 130 6.33 10.77 -8.03
N ASP A 131 7.35 11.00 -7.23
CA ASP A 131 8.30 12.10 -7.42
C ASP A 131 9.05 11.96 -8.76
N LEU A 132 9.48 10.74 -9.09
CA LEU A 132 10.13 10.45 -10.36
C LEU A 132 9.24 10.77 -11.58
N ARG A 133 7.95 10.44 -11.49
CA ARG A 133 6.98 10.74 -12.54
C ARG A 133 6.72 12.25 -12.66
N TYR A 134 6.60 12.93 -11.52
CA TYR A 134 6.39 14.38 -11.50
C TYR A 134 7.56 15.11 -12.15
N LEU A 135 8.79 14.80 -11.74
CA LEU A 135 10.02 15.37 -12.32
C LEU A 135 10.15 15.05 -13.81
N GLY A 136 9.83 13.82 -14.22
CA GLY A 136 9.83 13.44 -15.62
C GLY A 136 8.88 14.27 -16.49
N ASN A 137 7.68 14.53 -15.98
CA ASN A 137 6.70 15.39 -16.68
C ASN A 137 7.17 16.85 -16.75
N GLU A 138 7.77 17.38 -15.67
CA GLU A 138 8.32 18.73 -15.64
C GLU A 138 9.49 18.89 -16.62
N ILE A 139 10.38 17.91 -16.69
CA ILE A 139 11.48 17.88 -17.67
C ILE A 139 10.95 17.95 -19.10
N ILE A 140 9.97 17.10 -19.44
CA ILE A 140 9.36 17.07 -20.77
C ILE A 140 8.69 18.42 -21.11
N ALA A 141 7.98 19.02 -20.15
CA ALA A 141 7.34 20.31 -20.34
C ALA A 141 8.37 21.42 -20.60
N ILE A 142 9.46 21.45 -19.84
CA ILE A 142 10.54 22.43 -20.03
C ILE A 142 11.27 22.24 -21.37
N GLU A 143 11.54 20.99 -21.76
CA GLU A 143 12.15 20.69 -23.07
C GLU A 143 11.29 21.17 -24.23
N ASN A 144 9.97 21.03 -24.13
CA ASN A 144 9.04 21.53 -25.14
C ASN A 144 9.01 23.07 -25.17
N LEU A 145 8.95 23.72 -24.01
CA LEU A 145 9.00 25.18 -23.91
C LEU A 145 10.31 25.75 -24.47
N ILE A 146 11.45 25.10 -24.26
CA ILE A 146 12.72 25.48 -24.85
C ILE A 146 12.67 25.44 -26.37
N LYS A 147 12.07 24.39 -26.96
CA LYS A 147 11.92 24.27 -28.43
C LYS A 147 11.03 25.33 -29.05
N GLU A 148 10.01 25.75 -28.32
CA GLU A 148 9.04 26.74 -28.78
C GLU A 148 9.47 28.18 -28.48
N SER A 149 10.41 28.41 -27.56
CA SER A 149 10.86 29.75 -27.16
C SER A 149 11.89 30.34 -28.12
N ILE A 150 11.94 31.68 -28.18
CA ILE A 150 12.95 32.40 -28.95
C ILE A 150 14.33 32.18 -28.29
N PRO A 151 15.33 31.63 -29.01
CA PRO A 151 16.65 31.39 -28.47
C PRO A 151 17.30 32.65 -27.89
N TYR A 152 18.02 32.48 -26.79
CA TYR A 152 18.77 33.55 -26.09
C TYR A 152 17.94 34.67 -25.43
N ASN A 153 16.59 34.56 -25.40
CA ASN A 153 15.79 35.42 -24.55
C ASN A 153 15.91 35.03 -23.06
N GLU A 154 15.39 35.86 -22.15
CA GLU A 154 15.49 35.63 -20.71
C GLU A 154 14.79 34.33 -20.27
N LEU A 155 13.60 34.06 -20.83
CA LEU A 155 12.86 32.82 -20.56
C LEU A 155 13.67 31.58 -20.99
N TRP A 156 14.20 31.59 -22.21
CA TRP A 156 15.02 30.49 -22.72
C TRP A 156 16.24 30.23 -21.82
N ARG A 157 16.91 31.29 -21.35
CA ARG A 157 18.05 31.18 -20.44
C ARG A 157 17.69 30.58 -19.10
N GLN A 158 16.57 30.98 -18.50
CA GLN A 158 16.05 30.42 -17.23
C GLN A 158 15.70 28.96 -17.37
N LEU A 159 15.03 28.58 -18.45
CA LEU A 159 14.68 27.15 -18.71
C LEU A 159 15.92 26.29 -18.93
N GLN A 160 16.93 26.76 -19.65
CA GLN A 160 18.21 26.07 -19.86
C GLN A 160 18.98 25.87 -18.54
N ASN A 161 18.89 26.78 -17.61
CA ASN A 161 19.51 26.64 -16.29
C ASN A 161 18.75 25.69 -15.37
N ARG A 162 17.40 25.63 -15.47
CA ARG A 162 16.55 24.76 -14.65
C ARG A 162 16.64 23.29 -15.06
N LEU A 163 16.73 23.00 -16.35
CA LEU A 163 16.68 21.65 -16.91
C LEU A 163 17.77 20.70 -16.35
N PRO A 164 19.04 21.07 -16.25
CA PRO A 164 20.08 20.20 -15.67
C PRO A 164 19.84 19.84 -14.20
N VAL A 165 19.27 20.77 -13.42
CA VAL A 165 18.95 20.55 -12.01
C VAL A 165 17.87 19.49 -11.88
N LEU A 166 16.78 19.60 -12.63
CA LEU A 166 15.69 18.62 -12.62
C LEU A 166 16.15 17.24 -13.11
N LYS A 167 16.99 17.19 -14.13
CA LYS A 167 17.59 15.93 -14.61
C LYS A 167 18.46 15.28 -13.53
N GLY A 168 19.24 16.05 -12.81
CA GLY A 168 20.04 15.56 -11.70
C GLY A 168 19.19 15.02 -10.55
N GLU A 169 18.13 15.72 -10.16
CA GLU A 169 17.17 15.26 -9.16
C GLU A 169 16.49 13.95 -9.59
N TRP A 170 16.06 13.87 -10.85
CA TRP A 170 15.45 12.67 -11.42
C TRP A 170 16.41 11.47 -11.38
N GLU A 171 17.67 11.64 -11.79
CA GLU A 171 18.69 10.59 -11.77
C GLU A 171 19.00 10.10 -10.36
N LEU A 172 19.05 10.99 -9.36
CA LEU A 172 19.27 10.60 -7.97
C LEU A 172 18.16 9.70 -7.45
N ILE A 173 16.89 10.04 -7.71
CA ILE A 173 15.76 9.23 -7.31
C ILE A 173 15.74 7.91 -8.08
N PHE A 174 15.94 7.94 -9.40
CA PHE A 174 15.98 6.75 -10.26
C PHE A 174 17.05 5.75 -9.79
N ASN A 175 18.26 6.23 -9.53
CA ASN A 175 19.34 5.39 -9.02
C ASN A 175 19.08 4.83 -7.62
N SER A 176 18.39 5.60 -6.76
CA SER A 176 18.01 5.13 -5.42
C SER A 176 17.01 3.98 -5.43
N ILE A 177 16.14 3.93 -6.44
CA ILE A 177 15.17 2.83 -6.63
C ILE A 177 15.87 1.59 -7.18
N ASN A 178 16.80 1.75 -8.12
CA ASN A 178 17.47 0.63 -8.80
C ASN A 178 18.60 -0.02 -7.98
N LYS A 179 19.14 0.66 -6.95
CA LYS A 179 20.16 0.07 -6.07
C LYS A 179 19.59 -1.01 -5.13
N ASN A 180 18.29 -1.05 -4.93
CA ASN A 180 17.61 -1.99 -4.03
C ASN A 180 17.00 -3.17 -4.77
N ARG A 181 17.29 -3.35 -6.05
CA ARG A 181 16.94 -4.52 -6.86
C ARG A 181 18.17 -5.37 -7.16
#